data_3e0274b5d3883ecf1a6818a1ee37d4ea
#
_entry.id   3e0274b5d3883ecf1a6818a1ee37d4ea
#
_cell.length_a   1.000
_cell.length_b   1.000
_cell.length_c   1.000
_cell.angle_alpha   90.00
_cell.angle_beta   90.00
_cell.angle_gamma   90.00
#
_symmetry.space_group_name_H-M   'P 1'
#
loop_
_entity.id
_entity.type
_entity.pdbx_description
1 polymer ?
#
loop_
_entity_poly.entity_id
_entity_poly.type
_entity_poly.pdbx_seq_one_letter_code
_entity_poly.pdbx_strand_id
1 'polypeptide(L)'
;MKILRTALALTGALACILLAGCFLKPAPEPDYYVLPSPEAQSYVAEGITRLAGCRVVVGPVTIPGYLDHLPILVRDPKANTVALKNDARWSESLTAGITRVLCDSLTLRLAPSGGSAFPMETAMNADWRLFVNIMRFDGAPDAPVALEADWSLTTPYGEVLRHGRFKDTLKAGPELSGMVAAMGRLLDTFGAQLEREISTLPAPRR
;
A
#
# COMPACT_ATOMS: atom_id res chain seq x y z
N MET A 1 28.91 -28.95 -59.18
CA MET A 1 29.56 -27.89 -58.36
C MET A 1 28.54 -26.85 -57.83
N LYS A 2 27.51 -26.40 -58.57
CA LYS A 2 26.54 -25.39 -58.09
C LYS A 2 25.65 -25.91 -56.94
N ILE A 3 25.18 -27.17 -56.99
CA ILE A 3 24.30 -27.76 -55.98
C ILE A 3 25.02 -27.91 -54.62
N LEU A 4 26.33 -28.25 -54.64
CA LEU A 4 27.09 -28.41 -53.41
C LEU A 4 27.37 -27.04 -52.70
N ARG A 5 27.52 -25.95 -53.46
CA ARG A 5 27.66 -24.58 -52.91
C ARG A 5 26.38 -24.04 -52.31
N THR A 6 25.22 -24.37 -52.92
CA THR A 6 23.91 -23.94 -52.33
C THR A 6 23.56 -24.73 -51.09
N ALA A 7 23.87 -26.03 -51.04
CA ALA A 7 23.66 -26.84 -49.81
C ALA A 7 24.54 -26.33 -48.63
N LEU A 8 25.81 -25.96 -48.91
CA LEU A 8 26.73 -25.44 -47.87
C LEU A 8 26.30 -24.04 -47.39
N ALA A 9 25.72 -23.21 -48.24
CA ALA A 9 25.18 -21.89 -47.86
C ALA A 9 23.93 -21.99 -47.00
N LEU A 10 23.04 -22.97 -47.30
CA LEU A 10 21.84 -23.18 -46.48
C LEU A 10 22.16 -23.73 -45.09
N THR A 11 23.13 -24.66 -44.96
CA THR A 11 23.55 -25.16 -43.64
C THR A 11 24.24 -24.10 -42.81
N GLY A 12 25.02 -23.20 -43.41
CA GLY A 12 25.64 -22.06 -42.72
C GLY A 12 24.59 -21.05 -42.20
N ALA A 13 23.58 -20.73 -43.01
CA ALA A 13 22.49 -19.83 -42.61
C ALA A 13 21.65 -20.41 -41.48
N LEU A 14 21.33 -21.71 -41.52
CA LEU A 14 20.59 -22.40 -40.45
C LEU A 14 21.38 -22.44 -39.12
N ALA A 15 22.71 -22.67 -39.20
CA ALA A 15 23.58 -22.64 -38.00
C ALA A 15 23.64 -21.22 -37.36
N CYS A 16 23.68 -20.15 -38.16
CA CYS A 16 23.64 -18.77 -37.65
C CYS A 16 22.32 -18.43 -36.95
N ILE A 17 21.18 -18.94 -37.41
CA ILE A 17 19.88 -18.71 -36.80
C ILE A 17 19.79 -19.45 -35.46
N LEU A 18 20.33 -20.67 -35.35
CA LEU A 18 20.35 -21.43 -34.11
C LEU A 18 21.28 -20.83 -33.03
N LEU A 19 22.35 -20.15 -33.44
CA LEU A 19 23.29 -19.46 -32.52
C LEU A 19 22.73 -18.12 -32.01
N ALA A 20 21.85 -17.45 -32.76
CA ALA A 20 21.23 -16.20 -32.35
C ALA A 20 20.22 -16.38 -31.20
N GLY A 21 19.63 -17.55 -31.02
CA GLY A 21 18.68 -17.86 -29.96
C GLY A 21 19.29 -17.97 -28.54
N CYS A 22 20.61 -18.10 -28.41
CA CYS A 22 21.27 -18.31 -27.10
C CYS A 22 21.65 -17.01 -26.37
N PHE A 23 21.42 -15.84 -26.95
CA PHE A 23 21.80 -14.56 -26.34
C PHE A 23 20.68 -13.79 -25.63
N LEU A 24 19.45 -14.29 -25.64
CA LEU A 24 18.40 -13.69 -24.81
C LEU A 24 18.64 -14.10 -23.34
N LYS A 25 19.34 -13.25 -22.61
CA LYS A 25 19.36 -13.36 -21.14
C LYS A 25 17.92 -13.20 -20.65
N PRO A 26 17.41 -14.11 -19.80
CA PRO A 26 16.12 -13.89 -19.16
C PRO A 26 16.17 -12.53 -18.45
N ALA A 27 15.07 -11.79 -18.52
CA ALA A 27 14.94 -10.56 -17.76
C ALA A 27 15.12 -10.89 -16.27
N PRO A 28 15.85 -10.07 -15.50
CA PRO A 28 15.99 -10.29 -14.06
C PRO A 28 14.61 -10.33 -13.40
N GLU A 29 14.45 -11.23 -12.44
CA GLU A 29 13.23 -11.27 -11.64
C GLU A 29 13.06 -9.94 -10.90
N PRO A 30 11.83 -9.40 -10.82
CA PRO A 30 11.58 -8.18 -10.10
C PRO A 30 11.66 -8.39 -8.58
N ASP A 31 12.13 -7.40 -7.85
CA ASP A 31 12.01 -7.35 -6.40
C ASP A 31 10.56 -7.13 -5.97
N TYR A 32 10.11 -7.85 -4.94
CA TYR A 32 8.77 -7.71 -4.38
C TYR A 32 8.80 -6.96 -3.06
N TYR A 33 7.94 -5.97 -2.94
CA TYR A 33 7.83 -5.09 -1.78
C TYR A 33 6.47 -5.24 -1.09
N VAL A 34 6.49 -5.11 0.23
CA VAL A 34 5.30 -5.10 1.09
C VAL A 34 5.29 -3.77 1.84
N LEU A 35 4.15 -3.11 1.96
CA LEU A 35 4.01 -1.97 2.87
C LEU A 35 4.27 -2.45 4.31
N PRO A 36 5.24 -1.88 5.03
CA PRO A 36 5.52 -2.29 6.39
C PRO A 36 4.37 -1.89 7.33
N SER A 37 3.91 -2.84 8.14
CA SER A 37 3.04 -2.57 9.27
C SER A 37 3.83 -1.97 10.43
N PRO A 38 3.22 -1.16 11.29
CA PRO A 38 3.88 -0.65 12.48
C PRO A 38 4.28 -1.82 13.39
N GLU A 39 5.48 -1.70 13.98
CA GLU A 39 5.91 -2.65 15.00
C GLU A 39 5.09 -2.46 16.28
N ALA A 40 4.87 -3.55 17.02
CA ALA A 40 4.20 -3.56 18.31
C ALA A 40 5.11 -2.94 19.40
N GLN A 41 5.56 -1.71 19.17
CA GLN A 41 6.19 -0.92 20.22
C GLN A 41 5.11 -0.54 21.22
N SER A 42 5.40 -0.73 22.51
CA SER A 42 4.55 -0.46 23.64
C SER A 42 3.69 0.80 23.48
N TYR A 43 2.54 0.66 22.84
CA TYR A 43 1.50 1.67 22.92
C TYR A 43 0.95 1.59 24.34
N VAL A 44 1.57 2.31 25.28
CA VAL A 44 1.00 2.54 26.61
C VAL A 44 -0.16 3.50 26.38
N ALA A 45 -1.32 2.95 26.03
CA ALA A 45 -2.53 3.72 26.08
C ALA A 45 -2.89 3.89 27.55
N GLU A 46 -2.97 5.09 28.02
CA GLU A 46 -3.80 5.40 29.17
C GLU A 46 -5.22 4.97 28.79
N GLY A 47 -5.70 3.88 29.44
CA GLY A 47 -6.89 3.16 29.03
C GLY A 47 -8.09 4.07 28.84
N ILE A 48 -8.48 4.29 27.59
CA ILE A 48 -9.72 4.99 27.25
C ILE A 48 -10.85 3.99 27.43
N THR A 49 -11.36 3.88 28.63
CA THR A 49 -12.42 2.94 29.05
C THR A 49 -13.68 3.03 28.18
N ARG A 50 -13.89 4.16 27.48
CA ARG A 50 -15.04 4.37 26.59
C ARG A 50 -15.04 3.50 25.34
N LEU A 51 -13.86 3.04 24.89
CA LEU A 51 -13.70 2.23 23.68
C LEU A 51 -13.59 0.73 24.00
N ALA A 52 -13.97 0.32 25.21
CA ALA A 52 -13.82 -1.06 25.67
C ALA A 52 -14.39 -2.06 24.65
N GLY A 53 -13.49 -2.81 24.01
CA GLY A 53 -13.82 -3.85 23.06
C GLY A 53 -14.43 -3.35 21.74
N CYS A 54 -14.20 -2.08 21.33
CA CYS A 54 -14.75 -1.56 20.07
C CYS A 54 -14.15 -2.29 18.86
N ARG A 55 -14.97 -2.49 17.82
CA ARG A 55 -14.61 -3.15 16.57
C ARG A 55 -14.79 -2.19 15.40
N VAL A 56 -13.70 -1.86 14.75
CA VAL A 56 -13.68 -0.96 13.58
C VAL A 56 -13.47 -1.80 12.32
N VAL A 57 -14.37 -1.68 11.38
CA VAL A 57 -14.19 -2.25 10.04
C VAL A 57 -13.56 -1.21 9.15
N VAL A 58 -12.41 -1.54 8.55
CA VAL A 58 -11.68 -0.70 7.60
C VAL A 58 -12.05 -1.11 6.18
N GLY A 59 -12.60 -0.16 5.44
CA GLY A 59 -12.93 -0.34 4.03
C GLY A 59 -14.37 0.03 3.68
N PRO A 60 -14.62 0.20 2.36
CA PRO A 60 -13.64 0.08 1.30
C PRO A 60 -12.56 1.17 1.33
N VAL A 61 -11.32 0.78 0.94
CA VAL A 61 -10.24 1.70 0.63
C VAL A 61 -10.23 1.88 -0.88
N THR A 62 -10.29 3.11 -1.36
CA THR A 62 -10.21 3.44 -2.79
C THR A 62 -8.94 4.21 -3.10
N ILE A 63 -8.37 3.98 -4.27
CA ILE A 63 -7.16 4.66 -4.74
C ILE A 63 -7.38 5.22 -6.16
N PRO A 64 -6.68 6.29 -6.57
CA PRO A 64 -6.69 6.75 -7.95
C PRO A 64 -6.14 5.69 -8.90
N GLY A 65 -6.71 5.59 -10.12
CA GLY A 65 -6.30 4.58 -11.10
C GLY A 65 -4.82 4.60 -11.48
N TYR A 66 -4.14 5.75 -11.36
CA TYR A 66 -2.68 5.83 -11.62
C TYR A 66 -1.82 5.12 -10.56
N LEU A 67 -2.39 4.79 -9.40
CA LEU A 67 -1.74 4.00 -8.34
C LEU A 67 -2.09 2.52 -8.42
N ASP A 68 -3.11 2.14 -9.16
CA ASP A 68 -3.62 0.76 -9.24
C ASP A 68 -2.79 -0.07 -10.22
N HIS A 69 -1.54 -0.29 -9.87
CA HIS A 69 -0.57 -1.08 -10.62
C HIS A 69 0.28 -1.93 -9.70
N LEU A 70 0.67 -3.14 -10.16
CA LEU A 70 1.62 -3.98 -9.43
C LEU A 70 3.05 -3.40 -9.44
N PRO A 71 3.59 -2.89 -10.59
CA PRO A 71 4.87 -2.18 -10.56
C PRO A 71 4.82 -0.96 -9.66
N ILE A 72 5.89 -0.76 -8.86
CA ILE A 72 5.97 0.39 -7.97
C ILE A 72 6.10 1.67 -8.81
N LEU A 73 5.26 2.65 -8.47
CA LEU A 73 5.23 3.95 -9.08
C LEU A 73 6.18 4.89 -8.34
N VAL A 74 7.03 5.59 -9.09
CA VAL A 74 7.91 6.64 -8.58
C VAL A 74 7.54 7.95 -9.26
N ARG A 75 7.31 9.00 -8.46
CA ARG A 75 7.02 10.36 -8.95
C ARG A 75 8.30 11.13 -9.18
N ASP A 76 8.43 11.80 -10.32
CA ASP A 76 9.48 12.78 -10.52
C ASP A 76 9.18 14.02 -9.64
N PRO A 77 10.08 14.39 -8.70
CA PRO A 77 9.84 15.55 -7.82
C PRO A 77 9.90 16.90 -8.54
N LYS A 78 10.45 16.95 -9.76
CA LYS A 78 10.64 18.17 -10.56
C LYS A 78 9.67 18.29 -11.72
N ALA A 79 8.98 17.20 -12.07
CA ALA A 79 8.04 17.17 -13.18
C ALA A 79 6.69 16.58 -12.70
N ASN A 80 5.61 16.87 -13.42
CA ASN A 80 4.31 16.25 -13.14
C ASN A 80 4.20 14.89 -13.86
N THR A 81 5.22 14.04 -13.70
CA THR A 81 5.31 12.71 -14.30
C THR A 81 5.50 11.64 -13.26
N VAL A 82 5.09 10.45 -13.61
CA VAL A 82 5.28 9.23 -12.82
C VAL A 82 5.87 8.14 -13.71
N ALA A 83 6.72 7.31 -13.14
CA ALA A 83 7.34 6.17 -13.83
C ALA A 83 7.03 4.88 -13.06
N LEU A 84 6.64 3.84 -13.79
CA LEU A 84 6.51 2.50 -13.23
C LEU A 84 7.87 1.80 -13.23
N LYS A 85 8.26 1.23 -12.09
CA LYS A 85 9.48 0.44 -11.96
C LYS A 85 9.22 -0.98 -12.43
N ASN A 86 9.82 -1.38 -13.56
CA ASN A 86 9.62 -2.73 -14.10
C ASN A 86 10.33 -3.82 -13.28
N ASP A 87 11.36 -3.43 -12.55
CA ASP A 87 12.20 -4.26 -11.67
C ASP A 87 11.73 -4.31 -10.21
N ALA A 88 10.64 -3.61 -9.86
CA ALA A 88 10.11 -3.56 -8.51
C ALA A 88 8.57 -3.59 -8.50
N ARG A 89 7.99 -4.47 -7.70
CA ARG A 89 6.54 -4.70 -7.67
C ARG A 89 6.01 -4.80 -6.26
N TRP A 90 4.76 -4.43 -6.08
CA TRP A 90 4.01 -4.79 -4.87
C TRP A 90 3.74 -6.30 -4.86
N SER A 91 3.90 -6.95 -3.70
CA SER A 91 3.56 -8.36 -3.50
C SER A 91 2.05 -8.61 -3.37
N GLU A 92 1.29 -7.57 -3.10
CA GLU A 92 -0.17 -7.52 -3.01
C GLU A 92 -0.67 -6.24 -3.70
N SER A 93 -1.97 -6.11 -3.97
CA SER A 93 -2.49 -4.83 -4.47
C SER A 93 -2.24 -3.71 -3.45
N LEU A 94 -1.94 -2.50 -3.93
CA LEU A 94 -1.67 -1.37 -3.04
C LEU A 94 -2.86 -1.10 -2.10
N THR A 95 -4.09 -1.31 -2.58
CA THR A 95 -5.32 -1.20 -1.79
C THR A 95 -5.34 -2.20 -0.62
N ALA A 96 -4.98 -3.47 -0.88
CA ALA A 96 -4.91 -4.49 0.16
C ALA A 96 -3.83 -4.16 1.19
N GLY A 97 -2.64 -3.72 0.74
CA GLY A 97 -1.56 -3.29 1.61
C GLY A 97 -1.93 -2.12 2.50
N ILE A 98 -2.59 -1.09 1.95
CA ILE A 98 -3.09 0.06 2.73
C ILE A 98 -4.11 -0.40 3.78
N THR A 99 -5.08 -1.23 3.37
CA THR A 99 -6.10 -1.76 4.29
C THR A 99 -5.47 -2.53 5.44
N ARG A 100 -4.53 -3.42 5.14
CA ARG A 100 -3.80 -4.22 6.14
C ARG A 100 -3.04 -3.33 7.13
N VAL A 101 -2.24 -2.38 6.62
CA VAL A 101 -1.44 -1.48 7.48
C VAL A 101 -2.33 -0.61 8.37
N LEU A 102 -3.46 -0.10 7.86
CA LEU A 102 -4.42 0.66 8.67
C LEU A 102 -5.10 -0.22 9.73
N CYS A 103 -5.47 -1.47 9.41
CA CYS A 103 -6.00 -2.43 10.37
C CYS A 103 -4.98 -2.72 11.48
N ASP A 104 -3.73 -2.96 11.12
CA ASP A 104 -2.66 -3.25 12.07
C ASP A 104 -2.40 -2.04 12.99
N SER A 105 -2.27 -0.84 12.40
CA SER A 105 -2.05 0.41 13.14
C SER A 105 -3.20 0.71 14.12
N LEU A 106 -4.44 0.58 13.68
CA LEU A 106 -5.60 0.80 14.54
C LEU A 106 -5.73 -0.28 15.61
N THR A 107 -5.48 -1.56 15.28
CA THR A 107 -5.53 -2.65 16.25
C THR A 107 -4.53 -2.44 17.37
N LEU A 108 -3.27 -2.11 17.04
CA LEU A 108 -2.24 -1.82 18.04
C LEU A 108 -2.65 -0.68 18.98
N ARG A 109 -3.28 0.37 18.46
CA ARG A 109 -3.72 1.54 19.24
C ARG A 109 -4.98 1.28 20.07
N LEU A 110 -5.89 0.45 19.58
CA LEU A 110 -7.14 0.11 20.26
C LEU A 110 -6.99 -1.07 21.24
N ALA A 111 -5.95 -1.90 21.07
CA ALA A 111 -5.71 -3.09 21.91
C ALA A 111 -5.72 -2.85 23.42
N PRO A 112 -5.14 -1.73 23.96
CA PRO A 112 -5.18 -1.45 25.40
C PRO A 112 -6.60 -1.30 25.97
N SER A 113 -7.57 -0.93 25.09
CA SER A 113 -9.01 -0.88 25.43
C SER A 113 -9.75 -2.17 25.06
N GLY A 114 -9.05 -3.23 24.63
CA GLY A 114 -9.64 -4.45 24.11
C GLY A 114 -10.30 -4.29 22.75
N GLY A 115 -10.08 -3.18 22.05
CA GLY A 115 -10.58 -2.91 20.71
C GLY A 115 -9.71 -3.50 19.61
N SER A 116 -10.22 -3.52 18.39
CA SER A 116 -9.52 -4.05 17.22
C SER A 116 -10.08 -3.49 15.91
N ALA A 117 -9.29 -3.59 14.85
CA ALA A 117 -9.70 -3.23 13.50
C ALA A 117 -9.56 -4.42 12.55
N PHE A 118 -10.45 -4.51 11.58
CA PHE A 118 -10.52 -5.63 10.64
C PHE A 118 -10.80 -5.12 9.23
N PRO A 119 -10.31 -5.79 8.18
CA PRO A 119 -10.74 -5.51 6.83
C PRO A 119 -12.23 -5.88 6.64
N MET A 120 -12.90 -5.20 5.71
CA MET A 120 -14.34 -5.32 5.51
C MET A 120 -14.79 -6.76 5.20
N GLU A 121 -13.95 -7.53 4.55
CA GLU A 121 -14.24 -8.91 4.11
C GLU A 121 -14.34 -9.90 5.29
N THR A 122 -13.75 -9.58 6.44
CA THR A 122 -13.68 -10.51 7.58
C THR A 122 -14.64 -10.16 8.73
N ALA A 123 -15.21 -8.97 8.72
CA ALA A 123 -15.95 -8.48 9.87
C ALA A 123 -17.45 -8.79 9.78
N MET A 124 -17.95 -9.59 10.73
CA MET A 124 -19.36 -9.92 10.84
C MET A 124 -20.17 -8.91 11.68
N ASN A 125 -19.55 -8.30 12.70
CA ASN A 125 -20.20 -7.31 13.58
C ASN A 125 -19.21 -6.17 13.87
N ALA A 126 -19.44 -5.00 13.29
CA ALA A 126 -18.68 -3.79 13.55
C ALA A 126 -19.47 -2.84 14.45
N ASP A 127 -18.77 -2.10 15.30
CA ASP A 127 -19.34 -0.95 15.99
C ASP A 127 -19.29 0.29 15.09
N TRP A 128 -18.21 0.40 14.28
CA TRP A 128 -18.02 1.48 13.33
C TRP A 128 -17.39 0.99 12.03
N ARG A 129 -17.63 1.73 10.95
CA ARG A 129 -17.02 1.51 9.64
C ARG A 129 -16.19 2.72 9.25
N LEU A 130 -14.96 2.47 8.82
CA LEU A 130 -14.02 3.47 8.32
C LEU A 130 -13.90 3.34 6.81
N PHE A 131 -14.37 4.34 6.09
CA PHE A 131 -14.16 4.50 4.64
C PHE A 131 -12.94 5.37 4.41
N VAL A 132 -12.10 5.00 3.46
CA VAL A 132 -10.89 5.75 3.11
C VAL A 132 -10.81 5.92 1.60
N ASN A 133 -10.69 7.16 1.15
CA ASN A 133 -10.45 7.51 -0.23
C ASN A 133 -9.06 8.15 -0.35
N ILE A 134 -8.09 7.40 -0.84
CA ILE A 134 -6.74 7.91 -1.10
C ILE A 134 -6.80 8.82 -2.31
N MET A 135 -6.34 10.03 -2.18
CA MET A 135 -6.23 11.01 -3.27
C MET A 135 -4.83 11.05 -3.84
N ARG A 136 -3.82 10.80 -2.98
CA ARG A 136 -2.42 10.76 -3.35
C ARG A 136 -1.67 9.82 -2.41
N PHE A 137 -0.82 8.97 -2.96
CA PHE A 137 0.09 8.12 -2.19
C PHE A 137 1.31 7.76 -3.04
N ASP A 138 2.21 8.70 -3.18
CA ASP A 138 3.37 8.59 -4.07
C ASP A 138 4.55 9.43 -3.58
N GLY A 139 5.70 9.18 -4.16
CA GLY A 139 6.94 9.88 -3.90
C GLY A 139 8.10 9.33 -4.72
N ALA A 140 9.32 9.60 -4.28
CA ALA A 140 10.54 9.06 -4.86
C ALA A 140 11.61 8.79 -3.79
N PRO A 141 12.59 7.91 -4.05
CA PRO A 141 13.79 7.82 -3.23
C PRO A 141 14.46 9.17 -3.06
N ASP A 142 14.99 9.43 -1.86
CA ASP A 142 15.62 10.68 -1.41
C ASP A 142 14.76 11.96 -1.57
N ALA A 143 13.46 11.79 -1.78
CA ALA A 143 12.49 12.87 -1.98
C ALA A 143 11.29 12.69 -1.01
N PRO A 144 10.41 13.71 -0.89
CA PRO A 144 9.18 13.56 -0.11
C PRO A 144 8.25 12.51 -0.70
N VAL A 145 7.75 11.63 0.16
CA VAL A 145 6.56 10.80 -0.06
C VAL A 145 5.37 11.55 0.52
N ALA A 146 4.26 11.60 -0.19
CA ALA A 146 3.03 12.25 0.26
C ALA A 146 1.90 11.25 0.40
N LEU A 147 1.10 11.40 1.45
CA LEU A 147 -0.20 10.75 1.62
C LEU A 147 -1.27 11.81 1.79
N GLU A 148 -2.26 11.80 0.91
CA GLU A 148 -3.48 12.60 1.01
C GLU A 148 -4.69 11.68 0.91
N ALA A 149 -5.58 11.73 1.90
CA ALA A 149 -6.76 10.87 1.98
C ALA A 149 -7.95 11.61 2.59
N ASP A 150 -9.13 11.41 2.01
CA ASP A 150 -10.39 11.72 2.66
C ASP A 150 -10.89 10.46 3.38
N TRP A 151 -11.52 10.63 4.54
CA TRP A 151 -12.03 9.52 5.32
C TRP A 151 -13.35 9.86 5.97
N SER A 152 -14.13 8.82 6.27
CA SER A 152 -15.35 8.93 7.06
C SER A 152 -15.54 7.73 7.97
N LEU A 153 -15.99 8.00 9.20
CA LEU A 153 -16.43 7.01 10.18
C LEU A 153 -17.95 7.01 10.23
N THR A 154 -18.54 5.83 10.11
CA THR A 154 -20.00 5.68 10.13
C THR A 154 -20.41 4.62 11.15
N THR A 155 -21.68 4.66 11.54
CA THR A 155 -22.34 3.52 12.17
C THR A 155 -22.45 2.37 11.16
N PRO A 156 -22.74 1.13 11.61
CA PRO A 156 -23.02 0.01 10.70
C PRO A 156 -24.20 0.27 9.76
N TYR A 157 -25.09 1.18 10.12
CA TYR A 157 -26.29 1.55 9.36
C TYR A 157 -26.07 2.72 8.37
N GLY A 158 -24.82 3.24 8.30
CA GLY A 158 -24.44 4.28 7.35
C GLY A 158 -24.58 5.72 7.85
N GLU A 159 -24.94 5.95 9.11
CA GLU A 159 -24.96 7.28 9.70
C GLU A 159 -23.51 7.78 9.86
N VAL A 160 -23.18 8.96 9.31
CA VAL A 160 -21.84 9.54 9.40
C VAL A 160 -21.63 10.16 10.78
N LEU A 161 -20.64 9.65 11.51
CA LEU A 161 -20.27 10.11 12.84
C LEU A 161 -19.17 11.17 12.78
N ARG A 162 -18.19 10.95 11.92
CA ARG A 162 -17.04 11.84 11.68
C ARG A 162 -16.58 11.70 10.23
N HIS A 163 -15.99 12.75 9.72
CA HIS A 163 -15.27 12.73 8.45
C HIS A 163 -14.16 13.77 8.50
N GLY A 164 -13.18 13.63 7.63
CA GLY A 164 -12.07 14.55 7.56
C GLY A 164 -11.11 14.23 6.44
N ARG A 165 -10.02 14.97 6.45
CA ARG A 165 -8.91 14.81 5.52
C ARG A 165 -7.63 14.59 6.29
N PHE A 166 -6.82 13.66 5.81
CA PHE A 166 -5.43 13.49 6.20
C PHE A 166 -4.54 14.00 5.07
N LYS A 167 -3.50 14.75 5.44
CA LYS A 167 -2.46 15.19 4.51
C LYS A 167 -1.16 15.31 5.26
N ASP A 168 -0.17 14.53 4.83
CA ASP A 168 1.17 14.58 5.40
C ASP A 168 2.23 14.18 4.37
N THR A 169 3.49 14.53 4.65
CA THR A 169 4.64 14.19 3.82
C THR A 169 5.81 13.77 4.69
N LEU A 170 6.58 12.78 4.22
CA LEU A 170 7.76 12.30 4.90
C LEU A 170 8.91 12.12 3.90
N LYS A 171 10.10 12.62 4.23
CA LYS A 171 11.28 12.40 3.39
C LYS A 171 11.63 10.91 3.37
N ALA A 172 11.78 10.34 2.16
CA ALA A 172 12.25 8.98 1.96
C ALA A 172 13.76 8.86 2.13
N GLY A 173 14.23 7.65 2.43
CA GLY A 173 15.63 7.29 2.27
C GLY A 173 16.06 7.24 0.79
N PRO A 174 17.36 7.02 0.54
CA PRO A 174 17.94 7.10 -0.82
C PRO A 174 17.54 5.94 -1.73
N GLU A 175 17.04 4.85 -1.17
CA GLU A 175 16.64 3.65 -1.90
C GLU A 175 15.11 3.50 -1.99
N LEU A 176 14.65 2.63 -2.89
CA LEU A 176 13.23 2.32 -3.03
C LEU A 176 12.64 1.73 -1.74
N SER A 177 13.40 0.89 -1.03
CA SER A 177 13.07 0.37 0.30
C SER A 177 12.81 1.50 1.31
N GLY A 178 13.61 2.57 1.26
CA GLY A 178 13.42 3.77 2.09
C GLY A 178 12.14 4.53 1.76
N MET A 179 11.77 4.59 0.47
CA MET A 179 10.49 5.16 0.03
C MET A 179 9.32 4.32 0.56
N VAL A 180 9.36 3.00 0.40
CA VAL A 180 8.33 2.09 0.91
C VAL A 180 8.20 2.18 2.44
N ALA A 181 9.31 2.27 3.16
CA ALA A 181 9.31 2.48 4.60
C ALA A 181 8.66 3.81 5.00
N ALA A 182 8.90 4.89 4.25
CA ALA A 182 8.25 6.19 4.47
C ALA A 182 6.73 6.11 4.22
N MET A 183 6.30 5.36 3.20
CA MET A 183 4.89 5.08 2.94
C MET A 183 4.21 4.40 4.13
N GLY A 184 4.81 3.34 4.69
CA GLY A 184 4.29 2.66 5.87
C GLY A 184 4.16 3.57 7.09
N ARG A 185 5.18 4.42 7.35
CA ARG A 185 5.12 5.40 8.45
C ARG A 185 4.03 6.45 8.27
N LEU A 186 3.77 6.91 7.04
CA LEU A 186 2.66 7.83 6.79
C LEU A 186 1.30 7.19 7.07
N LEU A 187 1.12 5.92 6.71
CA LEU A 187 -0.10 5.17 7.04
C LEU A 187 -0.25 4.98 8.56
N ASP A 188 0.84 4.74 9.30
CA ASP A 188 0.79 4.65 10.75
C ASP A 188 0.45 6.00 11.40
N THR A 189 1.00 7.11 10.89
CA THR A 189 0.63 8.47 11.33
C THR A 189 -0.86 8.75 11.05
N PHE A 190 -1.37 8.30 9.91
CA PHE A 190 -2.79 8.39 9.60
C PHE A 190 -3.62 7.54 10.58
N GLY A 191 -3.22 6.31 10.87
CA GLY A 191 -3.84 5.47 11.89
C GLY A 191 -3.89 6.13 13.26
N ALA A 192 -2.85 6.87 13.65
CA ALA A 192 -2.82 7.64 14.89
C ALA A 192 -3.83 8.81 14.90
N GLN A 193 -4.03 9.48 13.76
CA GLN A 193 -5.08 10.50 13.65
C GLN A 193 -6.47 9.86 13.77
N LEU A 194 -6.70 8.77 13.05
CA LEU A 194 -7.99 8.05 13.09
C LEU A 194 -8.31 7.55 14.49
N GLU A 195 -7.34 7.01 15.23
CA GLU A 195 -7.53 6.58 16.62
C GLU A 195 -7.96 7.75 17.51
N ARG A 196 -7.33 8.93 17.40
CA ARG A 196 -7.76 10.13 18.14
C ARG A 196 -9.20 10.53 17.84
N GLU A 197 -9.62 10.47 16.59
CA GLU A 197 -11.00 10.76 16.19
C GLU A 197 -11.99 9.72 16.77
N ILE A 198 -11.64 8.43 16.69
CA ILE A 198 -12.41 7.33 17.27
C ILE A 198 -12.55 7.52 18.78
N SER A 199 -11.50 7.96 19.47
CA SER A 199 -11.51 8.17 20.93
C SER A 199 -12.47 9.24 21.39
N THR A 200 -12.89 10.15 20.51
CA THR A 200 -13.88 11.19 20.82
C THR A 200 -15.32 10.75 20.62
N LEU A 201 -15.54 9.59 20.00
CA LEU A 201 -16.89 9.07 19.76
C LEU A 201 -17.59 8.62 21.05
N PRO A 202 -18.92 8.67 21.11
CA PRO A 202 -19.66 8.03 22.19
C PRO A 202 -19.40 6.52 22.15
N ALA A 203 -19.49 5.88 23.32
CA ALA A 203 -19.37 4.42 23.40
C ALA A 203 -20.35 3.73 22.42
N PRO A 204 -19.94 2.61 21.79
CA PRO A 204 -20.81 1.88 20.89
C PRO A 204 -22.09 1.46 21.63
N ARG A 205 -23.23 1.64 20.97
CA ARG A 205 -24.50 1.10 21.49
C ARG A 205 -24.52 -0.39 21.23
N ARG A 206 -24.38 -1.18 22.27
CA ARG A 206 -24.53 -2.65 22.24
C ARG A 206 -25.97 -3.06 22.42
#